data_183ad4ded63c0abf9507905ba7f736f3
#
_entry.id   183ad4ded63c0abf9507905ba7f736f3
#
_cell.length_a   1.000
_cell.length_b   1.000
_cell.length_c   1.000
_cell.angle_alpha   90.00
_cell.angle_beta   90.00
_cell.angle_gamma   90.00
#
_symmetry.space_group_name_H-M   'P 1'
#
loop_
_entity.id
_entity.type
_entity.pdbx_description
1 polymer ?
#
loop_
_entity_poly.entity_id
_entity_poly.type
_entity_poly.pdbx_seq_one_letter_code
_entity_poly.pdbx_strand_id
1 'polypeptide(L)' 'MNLNEFIAIDIESTGLDPDKDEIIEIAMVHFKDSQVQKTFSTLIKPQQEVRPFILKLTGINNEELASAPDFKAI' A
#
# COMPACT_ATOMS: atom_id res chain seq x y z
N MET A 1 1.15 -12.95 -22.67
CA MET A 1 0.44 -12.24 -21.57
C MET A 1 -1.04 -12.15 -21.93
N ASN A 2 -1.89 -12.54 -20.99
CA ASN A 2 -3.33 -12.42 -21.17
C ASN A 2 -3.81 -11.09 -20.58
N LEU A 3 -4.14 -10.13 -21.45
CA LEU A 3 -4.61 -8.81 -21.01
C LEU A 3 -6.10 -8.80 -20.62
N ASN A 4 -6.81 -9.93 -20.79
CA ASN A 4 -8.20 -10.02 -20.38
C ASN A 4 -8.37 -10.20 -18.89
N GLU A 5 -7.32 -10.64 -18.22
CA GLU A 5 -7.33 -10.81 -16.76
C GLU A 5 -5.96 -10.44 -16.19
N PHE A 6 -5.97 -9.57 -15.19
CA PHE A 6 -4.72 -9.13 -14.55
C PHE A 6 -5.00 -8.53 -13.17
N ILE A 7 -3.95 -8.38 -12.39
CA ILE A 7 -4.01 -7.70 -11.10
C ILE A 7 -3.16 -6.44 -11.21
N ALA A 8 -3.77 -5.28 -10.92
CA ALA A 8 -3.07 -4.02 -10.79
C ALA A 8 -2.71 -3.81 -9.32
N ILE A 9 -1.46 -3.43 -9.07
CA ILE A 9 -0.97 -3.20 -7.71
C ILE A 9 -0.44 -1.78 -7.62
N ASP A 10 -0.84 -1.08 -6.57
CA ASP A 10 -0.31 0.24 -6.23
C ASP A 10 0.18 0.21 -4.81
N ILE A 11 1.32 0.85 -4.55
CA ILE A 11 1.88 0.92 -3.20
C ILE A 11 2.25 2.34 -2.85
N GLU A 12 2.16 2.66 -1.55
CA GLU A 12 2.74 3.86 -0.97
C GLU A 12 3.84 3.44 -0.01
N SER A 13 4.94 4.19 -0.02
CA SER A 13 6.08 3.90 0.83
C SER A 13 6.61 5.17 1.48
N THR A 14 7.52 4.99 2.43
CA THR A 14 8.17 6.13 3.09
C THR A 14 9.28 6.75 2.25
N GLY A 15 9.65 6.11 1.14
CA GLY A 15 10.67 6.59 0.21
C GLY A 15 11.13 5.48 -0.73
N LEU A 16 12.26 5.72 -1.39
CA LEU A 16 12.76 4.83 -2.44
C LEU A 16 13.96 3.97 -2.03
N ASP A 17 14.40 4.07 -0.79
CA ASP A 17 15.56 3.29 -0.31
C ASP A 17 15.07 1.94 0.22
N PRO A 18 15.38 0.81 -0.47
CA PRO A 18 14.89 -0.49 -0.05
C PRO A 18 15.44 -0.96 1.29
N ASP A 19 16.55 -0.37 1.76
CA ASP A 19 17.15 -0.74 3.04
C ASP A 19 16.57 0.04 4.22
N LYS A 20 16.02 1.22 3.97
CA LYS A 20 15.57 2.14 5.03
C LYS A 20 14.09 2.42 4.98
N ASP A 21 13.49 2.41 3.79
CA ASP A 21 12.11 2.80 3.62
C ASP A 21 11.17 1.59 3.68
N GLU A 22 9.93 1.86 4.06
CA GLU A 22 8.93 0.82 4.30
C GLU A 22 7.70 1.07 3.45
N ILE A 23 7.04 -0.01 3.04
CA ILE A 23 5.73 0.06 2.41
C ILE A 23 4.70 0.32 3.50
N ILE A 24 3.86 1.32 3.32
CA ILE A 24 2.83 1.70 4.30
C ILE A 24 1.40 1.53 3.77
N GLU A 25 1.24 1.25 2.50
CA GLU A 25 -0.07 0.94 1.93
C GLU A 25 0.09 0.05 0.71
N ILE A 26 -0.79 -0.94 0.57
CA ILE A 26 -0.91 -1.76 -0.63
C ILE A 26 -2.35 -1.75 -1.08
N ALA A 27 -2.57 -1.50 -2.38
CA ALA A 27 -3.88 -1.61 -2.99
C ALA A 27 -3.77 -2.53 -4.21
N MET A 28 -4.72 -3.45 -4.34
CA MET A 28 -4.76 -4.39 -5.47
C MET A 28 -6.16 -4.42 -6.05
N VAL A 29 -6.23 -4.51 -7.38
CA VAL A 29 -7.50 -4.61 -8.10
C VAL A 29 -7.39 -5.75 -9.09
N HIS A 30 -8.31 -6.68 -9.00
CA HIS A 30 -8.40 -7.79 -9.96
C HIS A 30 -9.38 -7.40 -11.07
N PHE A 31 -8.89 -7.37 -12.29
CA PHE A 31 -9.67 -7.08 -13.50
C PHE A 31 -9.83 -8.34 -14.32
N LYS A 32 -11.02 -8.51 -14.88
CA LYS A 32 -11.30 -9.56 -15.85
C LYS A 32 -12.30 -9.02 -16.87
N ASP A 33 -11.95 -9.17 -18.17
CA ASP A 33 -12.81 -8.72 -19.27
C ASP A 33 -13.25 -7.27 -19.11
N SER A 34 -12.30 -6.39 -18.76
CA SER A 34 -12.49 -4.95 -18.56
C SER A 34 -13.39 -4.58 -17.39
N GLN A 35 -13.61 -5.52 -16.47
CA GLN A 35 -14.43 -5.28 -15.29
C GLN A 35 -13.65 -5.56 -14.02
N VAL A 36 -13.90 -4.75 -12.99
CA VAL A 36 -13.34 -4.97 -11.66
C VAL A 36 -14.06 -6.15 -11.02
N GLN A 37 -13.30 -7.19 -10.67
CA GLN A 37 -13.84 -8.38 -10.01
C GLN A 37 -13.74 -8.28 -8.50
N LYS A 38 -12.59 -7.80 -8.01
CA LYS A 38 -12.32 -7.76 -6.59
C LYS A 38 -11.30 -6.66 -6.31
N THR A 39 -11.44 -6.02 -5.17
CA THR A 39 -10.47 -5.03 -4.69
C THR A 39 -9.98 -5.43 -3.31
N PHE A 40 -8.74 -5.08 -3.00
CA PHE A 40 -8.16 -5.24 -1.68
C PHE A 40 -7.26 -4.04 -1.42
N SER A 41 -7.35 -3.48 -0.23
CA SER A 41 -6.41 -2.44 0.19
C SER A 41 -6.19 -2.53 1.68
N THR A 42 -4.96 -2.21 2.11
CA THR A 42 -4.63 -2.17 3.51
C THR A 42 -3.50 -1.18 3.76
N LEU A 43 -3.55 -0.52 4.90
CA LEU A 43 -2.40 0.18 5.43
C LEU A 43 -1.50 -0.85 6.14
N ILE A 44 -0.23 -0.53 6.29
CA ILE A 44 0.74 -1.38 6.97
C ILE A 44 1.41 -0.55 8.04
N LYS A 45 1.47 -1.08 9.25
CA LYS A 45 2.09 -0.40 10.38
C LYS A 45 3.60 -0.32 10.17
N PRO A 46 4.18 0.90 10.10
CA PRO A 46 5.61 1.05 9.94
C PRO A 46 6.34 0.73 11.24
N GLN A 47 7.59 0.29 11.13
CA GLN A 47 8.43 0.03 12.29
C GLN A 47 9.11 1.29 12.80
N GLN A 48 9.21 2.30 11.94
CA GLN A 48 9.81 3.58 12.29
C GLN A 48 8.78 4.69 12.09
N GLU A 49 9.01 5.81 12.78
CA GLU A 49 8.15 6.97 12.64
C GLU A 49 8.22 7.50 11.20
N VAL A 50 7.06 7.78 10.61
CA VAL A 50 6.98 8.28 9.24
C VAL A 50 7.16 9.80 9.26
N ARG A 51 8.02 10.30 8.37
CA ARG A 51 8.29 11.73 8.27
C ARG A 51 7.02 12.49 7.89
N PRO A 52 6.79 13.68 8.50
CA PRO A 52 5.59 14.48 8.19
C PRO A 52 5.39 14.76 6.72
N PHE A 53 6.47 14.92 5.97
CA PHE A 53 6.43 15.12 4.53
C PHE A 53 5.69 13.98 3.81
N ILE A 54 5.98 12.73 4.21
CA ILE A 54 5.35 11.55 3.61
C ILE A 54 3.87 11.48 3.98
N LEU A 55 3.51 11.80 5.21
CA LEU A 55 2.11 11.82 5.64
C LEU A 55 1.32 12.83 4.83
N LYS A 56 1.90 14.00 4.59
CA LYS A 56 1.25 15.03 3.80
C LYS A 56 1.11 14.62 2.34
N LEU A 57 2.14 14.00 1.78
CA LEU A 57 2.16 13.58 0.39
C LEU A 57 1.14 12.48 0.10
N THR A 58 1.02 11.51 1.02
CA THR A 58 0.13 10.35 0.83
C THR A 58 -1.28 10.60 1.34
N GLY A 59 -1.48 11.59 2.21
CA GLY A 59 -2.77 11.82 2.85
C GLY A 59 -3.07 10.84 3.98
N ILE A 60 -2.12 10.00 4.35
CA ILE A 60 -2.28 9.02 5.42
C ILE A 60 -1.86 9.66 6.73
N ASN A 61 -2.57 9.37 7.84
CA ASN A 61 -2.19 9.91 9.14
C ASN A 61 -1.56 8.85 10.05
N ASN A 62 -0.81 9.31 11.04
CA ASN A 62 -0.09 8.42 11.95
C ASN A 62 -1.01 7.53 12.78
N GLU A 63 -2.20 7.99 13.13
CA GLU A 63 -3.13 7.20 13.93
C GLU A 63 -3.61 5.98 13.15
N GLU A 64 -3.91 6.17 11.87
CA GLU A 64 -4.31 5.08 11.00
C GLU A 64 -3.18 4.06 10.85
N LEU A 65 -1.95 4.52 10.67
CA LEU A 65 -0.80 3.64 10.52
C LEU A 65 -0.50 2.88 11.81
N ALA A 66 -0.66 3.52 12.97
CA ALA A 66 -0.42 2.87 14.26
C ALA A 66 -1.40 1.73 14.51
N SER A 67 -2.59 1.80 13.95
CA SER A 67 -3.63 0.78 14.10
C SER A 67 -3.60 -0.27 13.00
N ALA A 68 -2.73 -0.10 11.99
CA ALA A 68 -2.66 -1.01 10.86
C ALA A 68 -1.95 -2.32 11.24
N PRO A 69 -2.19 -3.41 10.50
CA PRO A 69 -1.46 -4.65 10.74
C PRO A 69 0.01 -4.52 10.33
N ASP A 70 0.86 -5.31 10.96
CA ASP A 70 2.26 -5.44 10.55
C ASP A 70 2.35 -6.11 9.18
N PHE A 71 3.43 -5.85 8.46
CA PHE A 71 3.64 -6.45 7.15
C PHE A 71 3.54 -7.98 7.19
N LYS A 72 4.05 -8.59 8.26
CA LYS A 72 4.03 -10.05 8.42
C LYS A 72 2.63 -10.62 8.61
N ALA A 73 1.66 -9.79 8.96
CA ALA A 73 0.27 -10.23 9.20
C ALA A 73 -0.57 -10.28 7.92
N ILE A 74 0.02 -9.87 6.81
CA ILE A 74 -0.71 -9.75 5.53
C ILE A 74 -0.44 -10.95 4.63
#